data_f09bbd6ee19781319f733bc2c9b10099
#
_entry.id   f09bbd6ee19781319f733bc2c9b10099
#
_cell.length_a   1.000
_cell.length_b   1.000
_cell.length_c   1.000
_cell.angle_alpha   90.00
_cell.angle_beta   90.00
_cell.angle_gamma   90.00
#
_symmetry.space_group_name_H-M   'P 1'
#
loop_
_entity.id
_entity.type
_entity.pdbx_description
1 polymer ?
#
loop_
_entity_poly.entity_id
_entity_poly.type
_entity_poly.pdbx_seq_one_letter_code
_entity_poly.pdbx_strand_id
1 'polypeptide(L)'
;RLKKIATLLNKYLPLLSQSDLDVIQGKRVDHKWTNALLELNSSELTRFDAFREHTLLQDSEWLQLTSDIEELSRFKRSAKNQNEVKAFGNIKKQHELNQLYSFLDHDRGRSIVDFGGGVGNLAYFLEGHLSMDVTVLEKDLALVEKGRSKLKKLNSRVNFTHCHVSNDEAGPNISNSELAIGLHTCGNFATDMFRICIDNRMKKIINFGCCYSKIK
;
A
#
# COMPACT_ATOMS: atom_id res chain seq x y z
N ARG A 1 -5.37 12.76 -14.71
CA ARG A 1 -5.57 12.15 -13.39
C ARG A 1 -4.42 12.48 -12.43
N LEU A 2 -3.15 12.15 -12.75
CA LEU A 2 -1.99 12.42 -11.88
C LEU A 2 -1.84 13.92 -11.54
N LYS A 3 -2.05 14.83 -12.51
CA LYS A 3 -2.02 16.28 -12.25
C LYS A 3 -3.09 16.70 -11.24
N LYS A 4 -4.32 16.18 -11.35
CA LYS A 4 -5.41 16.46 -10.40
C LYS A 4 -5.07 15.95 -9.00
N ILE A 5 -4.50 14.75 -8.88
CA ILE A 5 -4.01 14.20 -7.61
C ILE A 5 -2.93 15.10 -6.99
N ALA A 6 -1.92 15.49 -7.77
CA ALA A 6 -0.84 16.36 -7.30
C ALA A 6 -1.37 17.73 -6.82
N THR A 7 -2.34 18.31 -7.54
CA THR A 7 -2.97 19.57 -7.14
C THR A 7 -3.72 19.44 -5.82
N LEU A 8 -4.50 18.37 -5.63
CA LEU A 8 -5.21 18.12 -4.38
C LEU A 8 -4.24 17.88 -3.22
N LEU A 9 -3.22 17.04 -3.43
CA LEU A 9 -2.21 16.78 -2.40
C LEU A 9 -1.49 18.05 -1.99
N ASN A 10 -1.03 18.89 -2.92
CA ASN A 10 -0.37 20.14 -2.60
C ASN A 10 -1.27 21.11 -1.83
N LYS A 11 -2.55 21.17 -2.18
CA LYS A 11 -3.53 22.03 -1.50
C LYS A 11 -3.75 21.61 -0.05
N TYR A 12 -3.84 20.31 0.21
CA TYR A 12 -4.19 19.78 1.54
C TYR A 12 -2.97 19.19 2.29
N LEU A 13 -1.76 19.32 1.74
CA LEU A 13 -0.53 18.82 2.37
C LEU A 13 -0.35 19.29 3.83
N PRO A 14 -0.65 20.55 4.20
CA PRO A 14 -0.53 21.00 5.59
C PRO A 14 -1.41 20.20 6.56
N LEU A 15 -2.60 19.76 6.11
CA LEU A 15 -3.51 18.92 6.91
C LEU A 15 -3.02 17.47 6.98
N LEU A 16 -2.45 16.97 5.88
CA LEU A 16 -1.99 15.57 5.77
C LEU A 16 -0.62 15.36 6.43
N SER A 17 0.17 16.41 6.62
CA SER A 17 1.53 16.34 7.18
C SER A 17 1.59 16.38 8.70
N GLN A 18 0.47 16.58 9.37
CA GLN A 18 0.43 16.61 10.83
C GLN A 18 0.63 15.18 11.38
N SER A 19 1.59 15.03 12.27
CA SER A 19 1.86 13.74 12.90
C SER A 19 0.86 13.46 14.04
N ASP A 20 0.59 12.17 14.30
CA ASP A 20 -0.20 11.75 15.47
C ASP A 20 0.38 12.32 16.77
N LEU A 21 1.71 12.52 16.82
CA LEU A 21 2.41 13.10 17.97
C LEU A 21 2.00 14.56 18.20
N ASP A 22 1.85 15.35 17.14
CA ASP A 22 1.41 16.75 17.24
C ASP A 22 -0.03 16.83 17.77
N VAL A 23 -0.90 15.91 17.35
CA VAL A 23 -2.26 15.82 17.84
C VAL A 23 -2.29 15.43 19.32
N ILE A 24 -1.50 14.44 19.74
CA ILE A 24 -1.37 14.00 21.15
C ILE A 24 -0.81 15.13 22.02
N GLN A 25 0.12 15.95 21.49
CA GLN A 25 0.67 17.11 22.17
C GLN A 25 -0.28 18.33 22.21
N GLY A 26 -1.51 18.19 21.72
CA GLY A 26 -2.51 19.25 21.71
C GLY A 26 -2.29 20.34 20.65
N LYS A 27 -1.37 20.11 19.71
CA LYS A 27 -1.21 20.99 18.55
C LYS A 27 -2.36 20.71 17.59
N ARG A 28 -3.42 21.52 17.64
CA ARG A 28 -4.56 21.40 16.73
C ARG A 28 -4.21 21.95 15.36
N VAL A 29 -4.68 21.26 14.31
CA VAL A 29 -4.81 21.91 13.00
C VAL A 29 -5.94 22.91 13.13
N ASP A 30 -5.63 24.18 13.04
CA ASP A 30 -6.63 25.23 12.94
C ASP A 30 -7.20 25.23 11.52
N HIS A 31 -8.22 24.42 11.31
CA HIS A 31 -8.91 24.31 10.04
C HIS A 31 -10.42 24.32 10.28
N LYS A 32 -11.16 24.99 9.40
CA LYS A 32 -12.62 25.12 9.49
C LYS A 32 -13.34 23.77 9.65
N TRP A 33 -12.83 22.71 9.06
CA TRP A 33 -13.42 21.35 9.18
C TRP A 33 -13.21 20.73 10.56
N THR A 34 -12.10 21.05 11.24
CA THR A 34 -11.85 20.56 12.60
C THR A 34 -12.94 21.02 13.55
N ASN A 35 -13.33 22.30 13.46
CA ASN A 35 -14.38 22.85 14.30
C ASN A 35 -15.74 22.23 13.96
N ALA A 36 -16.06 22.07 12.68
CA ALA A 36 -17.29 21.42 12.25
C ALA A 36 -17.39 19.95 12.69
N LEU A 37 -16.27 19.21 12.70
CA LEU A 37 -16.22 17.83 13.21
C LEU A 37 -16.42 17.76 14.72
N LEU A 38 -15.92 18.75 15.47
CA LEU A 38 -16.10 18.83 16.93
C LEU A 38 -17.54 19.14 17.35
N GLU A 39 -18.36 19.69 16.47
CA GLU A 39 -19.78 19.94 16.69
C GLU A 39 -20.66 18.71 16.49
N LEU A 40 -20.14 17.66 15.84
CA LEU A 40 -20.86 16.41 15.63
C LEU A 40 -21.00 15.63 16.96
N ASN A 41 -22.20 15.09 17.20
CA ASN A 41 -22.43 14.19 18.33
C ASN A 41 -21.84 12.78 18.05
N SER A 42 -21.77 11.92 19.06
CA SER A 42 -21.16 10.60 18.96
C SER A 42 -21.80 9.70 17.90
N SER A 43 -23.11 9.82 17.66
CA SER A 43 -23.81 9.06 16.62
C SER A 43 -23.42 9.54 15.22
N GLU A 44 -23.36 10.86 15.04
CA GLU A 44 -22.94 11.47 13.78
C GLU A 44 -21.47 11.18 13.47
N LEU A 45 -20.59 11.24 14.47
CA LEU A 45 -19.19 10.86 14.31
C LEU A 45 -19.05 9.39 13.88
N THR A 46 -19.85 8.50 14.45
CA THR A 46 -19.88 7.09 14.05
C THR A 46 -20.34 6.93 12.61
N ARG A 47 -21.37 7.66 12.19
CA ARG A 47 -21.86 7.64 10.80
C ARG A 47 -20.84 8.21 9.84
N PHE A 48 -20.17 9.29 10.23
CA PHE A 48 -19.11 9.92 9.44
C PHE A 48 -17.94 8.97 9.20
N ASP A 49 -17.45 8.31 10.24
CA ASP A 49 -16.27 7.43 10.19
C ASP A 49 -16.63 6.05 9.61
N ALA A 50 -17.54 5.33 10.23
CA ALA A 50 -17.84 3.94 9.88
C ALA A 50 -18.60 3.79 8.56
N PHE A 51 -19.54 4.71 8.27
CA PHE A 51 -20.39 4.65 7.08
C PHE A 51 -19.99 5.64 5.99
N ARG A 52 -18.93 6.45 6.24
CA ARG A 52 -18.43 7.46 5.30
C ARG A 52 -19.51 8.44 4.84
N GLU A 53 -20.40 8.82 5.74
CA GLU A 53 -21.42 9.83 5.45
C GLU A 53 -20.81 11.24 5.45
N HIS A 54 -19.98 11.52 4.45
CA HIS A 54 -19.24 12.78 4.33
C HIS A 54 -20.13 14.01 4.18
N THR A 55 -21.40 13.80 3.80
CA THR A 55 -22.43 14.85 3.67
C THR A 55 -22.89 15.42 5.01
N LEU A 56 -22.51 14.85 6.15
CA LEU A 56 -22.77 15.44 7.46
C LEU A 56 -22.05 16.78 7.63
N LEU A 57 -20.93 16.98 6.97
CA LEU A 57 -20.28 18.28 6.84
C LEU A 57 -20.80 19.03 5.62
N GLN A 58 -21.64 20.05 5.83
CA GLN A 58 -22.26 20.87 4.77
C GLN A 58 -21.33 21.98 4.24
N ASP A 59 -20.03 21.77 4.24
CA ASP A 59 -19.05 22.70 3.67
C ASP A 59 -18.81 22.36 2.19
N SER A 60 -18.96 23.35 1.32
CA SER A 60 -18.86 23.16 -0.12
C SER A 60 -17.48 22.69 -0.58
N GLU A 61 -16.42 23.14 0.09
CA GLU A 61 -15.05 22.72 -0.22
C GLU A 61 -14.81 21.26 0.23
N TRP A 62 -15.35 20.87 1.39
CA TRP A 62 -15.33 19.50 1.86
C TRP A 62 -16.06 18.55 0.90
N LEU A 63 -17.27 18.91 0.51
CA LEU A 63 -18.08 18.11 -0.43
C LEU A 63 -17.41 17.98 -1.80
N GLN A 64 -16.76 19.04 -2.28
CA GLN A 64 -16.01 18.98 -3.51
C GLN A 64 -14.76 18.08 -3.37
N LEU A 65 -14.01 18.19 -2.27
CA LEU A 65 -12.84 17.34 -2.00
C LEU A 65 -13.24 15.86 -1.94
N THR A 66 -14.28 15.51 -1.20
CA THR A 66 -14.75 14.12 -1.08
C THR A 66 -15.22 13.56 -2.40
N SER A 67 -15.94 14.36 -3.20
CA SER A 67 -16.34 14.00 -4.57
C SER A 67 -15.13 13.77 -5.48
N ASP A 68 -14.12 14.64 -5.42
CA ASP A 68 -12.90 14.51 -6.19
C ASP A 68 -12.11 13.26 -5.79
N ILE A 69 -12.03 12.95 -4.49
CA ILE A 69 -11.38 11.74 -3.98
C ILE A 69 -12.13 10.50 -4.46
N GLU A 70 -13.46 10.49 -4.40
CA GLU A 70 -14.27 9.38 -4.90
C GLU A 70 -14.06 9.15 -6.40
N GLU A 71 -14.07 10.20 -7.21
CA GLU A 71 -13.79 10.11 -8.64
C GLU A 71 -12.38 9.53 -8.92
N LEU A 72 -11.38 10.02 -8.19
CA LEU A 72 -9.99 9.59 -8.34
C LEU A 72 -9.76 8.17 -7.79
N SER A 73 -10.53 7.74 -6.82
CA SER A 73 -10.46 6.40 -6.21
C SER A 73 -11.29 5.34 -6.94
N ARG A 74 -12.13 5.75 -7.92
CA ARG A 74 -12.86 4.80 -8.78
C ARG A 74 -11.89 4.04 -9.67
N PHE A 75 -11.32 2.99 -9.12
CA PHE A 75 -10.64 1.97 -9.92
C PHE A 75 -11.71 1.05 -10.54
N LYS A 76 -11.48 0.61 -11.78
CA LYS A 76 -12.26 -0.50 -12.32
C LYS A 76 -12.05 -1.67 -11.35
N ARG A 77 -13.03 -1.96 -10.54
CA ARG A 77 -13.03 -3.21 -9.78
C ARG A 77 -13.01 -4.32 -10.80
N SER A 78 -11.96 -5.11 -10.81
CA SER A 78 -11.99 -6.40 -11.50
C SER A 78 -13.22 -7.14 -11.01
N ALA A 79 -13.95 -7.80 -11.93
CA ALA A 79 -15.12 -8.60 -11.58
C ALA A 79 -14.74 -9.48 -10.38
N LYS A 80 -15.61 -9.52 -9.36
CA LYS A 80 -15.40 -10.36 -8.18
C LYS A 80 -15.05 -11.77 -8.67
N ASN A 81 -13.79 -12.14 -8.56
CA ASN A 81 -13.42 -13.53 -8.74
C ASN A 81 -14.11 -14.28 -7.59
N GLN A 82 -15.08 -15.12 -7.92
CA GLN A 82 -15.86 -15.89 -6.96
C GLN A 82 -15.03 -17.01 -6.30
N ASN A 83 -13.80 -17.21 -6.75
CA ASN A 83 -12.91 -18.19 -6.17
C ASN A 83 -12.11 -17.54 -5.05
N GLU A 84 -12.60 -17.68 -3.82
CA GLU A 84 -11.80 -17.36 -2.64
C GLU A 84 -10.55 -18.23 -2.61
N VAL A 85 -9.41 -17.60 -2.79
CA VAL A 85 -8.13 -18.28 -2.70
C VAL A 85 -7.77 -18.40 -1.23
N LYS A 86 -7.60 -19.63 -0.73
CA LYS A 86 -7.14 -19.84 0.65
C LYS A 86 -5.70 -19.34 0.79
N ALA A 87 -5.53 -18.26 1.53
CA ALA A 87 -4.23 -17.68 1.83
C ALA A 87 -3.84 -17.94 3.29
N PHE A 88 -2.54 -17.90 3.55
CA PHE A 88 -2.04 -18.00 4.93
C PHE A 88 -2.34 -16.72 5.71
N GLY A 89 -2.82 -16.84 6.95
CA GLY A 89 -3.00 -15.74 7.86
C GLY A 89 -4.41 -15.63 8.42
N ASN A 90 -4.67 -14.50 9.10
CA ASN A 90 -5.99 -14.20 9.63
C ASN A 90 -6.94 -13.71 8.51
N ILE A 91 -8.24 -13.59 8.82
CA ILE A 91 -9.30 -13.20 7.88
C ILE A 91 -8.97 -11.89 7.15
N LYS A 92 -8.41 -10.90 7.86
CA LYS A 92 -8.00 -9.62 7.26
C LYS A 92 -6.93 -9.81 6.19
N LYS A 93 -5.90 -10.61 6.50
CA LYS A 93 -4.80 -10.89 5.56
C LYS A 93 -5.29 -11.66 4.33
N GLN A 94 -6.19 -12.59 4.52
CA GLN A 94 -6.80 -13.33 3.43
C GLN A 94 -7.61 -12.40 2.51
N HIS A 95 -8.36 -11.46 3.07
CA HIS A 95 -9.10 -10.48 2.28
C HIS A 95 -8.15 -9.60 1.45
N GLU A 96 -7.07 -9.08 2.05
CA GLU A 96 -6.06 -8.28 1.36
C GLU A 96 -5.45 -9.05 0.18
N LEU A 97 -5.06 -10.32 0.38
CA LEU A 97 -4.47 -11.15 -0.66
C LEU A 97 -5.45 -11.48 -1.79
N ASN A 98 -6.72 -11.73 -1.47
CA ASN A 98 -7.76 -11.95 -2.48
C ASN A 98 -8.03 -10.71 -3.34
N GLN A 99 -8.01 -9.51 -2.75
CA GLN A 99 -8.10 -8.27 -3.52
C GLN A 99 -6.88 -8.10 -4.43
N LEU A 100 -5.69 -8.36 -3.91
CA LEU A 100 -4.45 -8.29 -4.66
C LEU A 100 -4.40 -9.29 -5.82
N TYR A 101 -4.92 -10.50 -5.61
CA TYR A 101 -5.03 -11.52 -6.65
C TYR A 101 -5.78 -10.99 -7.88
N SER A 102 -6.92 -10.34 -7.68
CA SER A 102 -7.73 -9.80 -8.77
C SER A 102 -6.99 -8.70 -9.56
N PHE A 103 -6.06 -7.99 -8.93
CA PHE A 103 -5.21 -6.97 -9.56
C PHE A 103 -4.08 -7.57 -10.40
N LEU A 104 -3.59 -8.74 -10.01
CA LEU A 104 -2.41 -9.37 -10.58
C LEU A 104 -2.74 -10.54 -11.52
N ASP A 105 -4.00 -10.95 -11.61
CA ASP A 105 -4.39 -12.12 -12.41
C ASP A 105 -3.98 -12.02 -13.89
N HIS A 106 -3.97 -10.82 -14.45
CA HIS A 106 -3.47 -10.56 -15.81
C HIS A 106 -1.94 -10.60 -15.96
N ASP A 107 -1.23 -10.65 -14.84
CA ASP A 107 0.24 -10.67 -14.79
C ASP A 107 0.80 -12.05 -14.43
N ARG A 108 0.01 -13.11 -14.59
CA ARG A 108 0.42 -14.50 -14.30
C ARG A 108 1.72 -14.87 -15.01
N GLY A 109 2.55 -15.64 -14.32
CA GLY A 109 3.79 -16.17 -14.87
C GLY A 109 4.90 -15.16 -15.06
N ARG A 110 4.70 -13.89 -14.68
CA ARG A 110 5.72 -12.84 -14.77
C ARG A 110 6.65 -12.85 -13.57
N SER A 111 7.81 -12.22 -13.73
CA SER A 111 8.75 -11.95 -12.64
C SER A 111 8.31 -10.72 -11.84
N ILE A 112 8.32 -10.85 -10.51
CA ILE A 112 7.93 -9.78 -9.59
C ILE A 112 8.88 -9.68 -8.41
N VAL A 113 9.18 -8.46 -7.99
CA VAL A 113 9.93 -8.20 -6.76
C VAL A 113 9.00 -7.70 -5.66
N ASP A 114 9.10 -8.32 -4.46
CA ASP A 114 8.35 -7.97 -3.24
C ASP A 114 9.25 -7.17 -2.31
N PHE A 115 9.01 -5.86 -2.24
CA PHE A 115 9.80 -4.92 -1.43
C PHE A 115 9.37 -4.96 0.04
N GLY A 116 10.30 -5.34 0.92
CA GLY A 116 10.03 -5.50 2.35
C GLY A 116 9.12 -6.71 2.63
N GLY A 117 9.28 -7.79 1.87
CA GLY A 117 8.39 -8.94 1.92
C GLY A 117 8.51 -9.80 3.18
N GLY A 118 9.39 -9.43 4.13
CA GLY A 118 9.53 -10.10 5.42
C GLY A 118 9.85 -11.58 5.27
N VAL A 119 9.03 -12.44 5.85
CA VAL A 119 9.18 -13.90 5.75
C VAL A 119 8.58 -14.52 4.48
N GLY A 120 8.22 -13.71 3.48
CA GLY A 120 7.76 -14.14 2.16
C GLY A 120 6.33 -14.71 2.10
N ASN A 121 5.43 -14.27 2.96
CA ASN A 121 4.03 -14.74 2.91
C ASN A 121 3.32 -14.35 1.63
N LEU A 122 3.48 -13.08 1.20
CA LEU A 122 2.95 -12.58 -0.05
C LEU A 122 3.61 -13.28 -1.23
N ALA A 123 4.94 -13.39 -1.21
CA ALA A 123 5.71 -14.03 -2.26
C ALA A 123 5.26 -15.48 -2.49
N TYR A 124 5.08 -16.25 -1.43
CA TYR A 124 4.57 -17.62 -1.53
C TYR A 124 3.15 -17.69 -2.11
N PHE A 125 2.29 -16.74 -1.75
CA PHE A 125 0.96 -16.64 -2.33
C PHE A 125 1.01 -16.35 -3.83
N LEU A 126 1.84 -15.40 -4.26
CA LEU A 126 2.00 -15.03 -5.67
C LEU A 126 2.58 -16.17 -6.51
N GLU A 127 3.58 -16.87 -5.98
CA GLU A 127 4.13 -18.06 -6.63
C GLU A 127 3.05 -19.15 -6.79
N GLY A 128 2.36 -19.51 -5.70
CA GLY A 128 1.44 -20.64 -5.69
C GLY A 128 0.16 -20.40 -6.51
N HIS A 129 -0.37 -19.20 -6.51
CA HIS A 129 -1.67 -18.91 -7.14
C HIS A 129 -1.57 -18.23 -8.49
N LEU A 130 -0.49 -17.50 -8.75
CA LEU A 130 -0.29 -16.78 -10.01
C LEU A 130 0.91 -17.31 -10.81
N SER A 131 1.59 -18.34 -10.31
CA SER A 131 2.78 -18.93 -10.95
C SER A 131 3.87 -17.90 -11.27
N MET A 132 3.97 -16.86 -10.43
CA MET A 132 4.96 -15.81 -10.58
C MET A 132 6.35 -16.28 -10.15
N ASP A 133 7.38 -15.73 -10.78
CA ASP A 133 8.76 -15.82 -10.31
C ASP A 133 9.02 -14.66 -9.35
N VAL A 134 9.17 -14.97 -8.05
CA VAL A 134 9.15 -13.95 -7.00
C VAL A 134 10.50 -13.83 -6.33
N THR A 135 11.01 -12.59 -6.27
CA THR A 135 12.17 -12.23 -5.46
C THR A 135 11.75 -11.31 -4.32
N VAL A 136 12.02 -11.71 -3.10
CA VAL A 136 11.81 -10.90 -1.88
C VAL A 136 13.04 -10.09 -1.58
N LEU A 137 12.90 -8.78 -1.43
CA LEU A 137 13.94 -7.89 -0.89
C LEU A 137 13.58 -7.55 0.56
N GLU A 138 14.45 -7.89 1.50
CA GLU A 138 14.24 -7.63 2.93
C GLU A 138 15.57 -7.23 3.59
N LYS A 139 15.49 -6.17 4.43
CA LYS A 139 16.67 -5.64 5.13
C LYS A 139 17.00 -6.38 6.43
N ASP A 140 16.05 -7.07 7.00
CA ASP A 140 16.25 -7.83 8.22
C ASP A 140 16.69 -9.25 7.88
N LEU A 141 17.97 -9.54 8.14
CA LEU A 141 18.57 -10.84 7.86
C LEU A 141 17.84 -11.98 8.58
N ALA A 142 17.38 -11.76 9.81
CA ALA A 142 16.65 -12.79 10.57
C ALA A 142 15.31 -13.14 9.90
N LEU A 143 14.62 -12.17 9.31
CA LEU A 143 13.40 -12.41 8.53
C LEU A 143 13.72 -13.15 7.23
N VAL A 144 14.80 -12.79 6.53
CA VAL A 144 15.26 -13.49 5.32
C VAL A 144 15.54 -14.96 5.61
N GLU A 145 16.34 -15.26 6.66
CA GLU A 145 16.68 -16.64 7.03
C GLU A 145 15.45 -17.45 7.46
N LYS A 146 14.59 -16.84 8.26
CA LYS A 146 13.31 -17.44 8.66
C LYS A 146 12.42 -17.72 7.46
N GLY A 147 12.36 -16.81 6.50
CA GLY A 147 11.61 -16.94 5.26
C GLY A 147 12.14 -18.07 4.40
N ARG A 148 13.44 -18.08 4.14
CA ARG A 148 14.12 -19.16 3.40
C ARG A 148 13.87 -20.53 4.01
N SER A 149 14.08 -20.66 5.34
CA SER A 149 13.84 -21.93 6.06
C SER A 149 12.39 -22.39 5.96
N LYS A 150 11.45 -21.45 6.13
CA LYS A 150 10.01 -21.73 6.04
C LYS A 150 9.62 -22.19 4.63
N LEU A 151 10.00 -21.45 3.59
CA LEU A 151 9.55 -21.69 2.23
C LEU A 151 10.26 -22.90 1.60
N LYS A 152 11.49 -23.20 2.02
CA LYS A 152 12.16 -24.46 1.66
C LYS A 152 11.37 -25.69 2.09
N LYS A 153 10.76 -25.68 3.28
CA LYS A 153 9.89 -26.78 3.77
C LYS A 153 8.62 -26.96 2.94
N LEU A 154 8.22 -25.91 2.23
CA LEU A 154 7.04 -25.89 1.35
C LEU A 154 7.38 -26.12 -0.12
N ASN A 155 8.65 -26.47 -0.44
CA ASN A 155 9.15 -26.63 -1.80
C ASN A 155 8.92 -25.40 -2.70
N SER A 156 8.94 -24.21 -2.13
CA SER A 156 8.77 -22.96 -2.85
C SER A 156 10.07 -22.55 -3.57
N ARG A 157 9.92 -21.89 -4.72
CA ARG A 157 11.01 -21.36 -5.54
C ARG A 157 11.26 -19.86 -5.29
N VAL A 158 10.55 -19.26 -4.34
CA VAL A 158 10.73 -17.85 -3.98
C VAL A 158 12.18 -17.56 -3.60
N ASN A 159 12.76 -16.56 -4.25
CA ASN A 159 14.09 -16.09 -3.96
C ASN A 159 14.07 -15.01 -2.87
N PHE A 160 15.09 -15.01 -2.00
CA PHE A 160 15.27 -13.98 -0.98
C PHE A 160 16.60 -13.29 -1.15
N THR A 161 16.60 -11.98 -1.19
CA THR A 161 17.79 -11.13 -1.16
C THR A 161 17.78 -10.30 0.10
N HIS A 162 18.83 -10.45 0.92
CA HIS A 162 19.09 -9.55 2.03
C HIS A 162 19.71 -8.29 1.46
N CYS A 163 18.98 -7.18 1.45
CA CYS A 163 19.50 -5.89 1.02
C CYS A 163 18.73 -4.73 1.66
N HIS A 164 19.41 -3.63 1.83
CA HIS A 164 18.76 -2.36 2.11
C HIS A 164 18.18 -1.80 0.81
N VAL A 165 16.98 -1.23 0.88
CA VAL A 165 16.34 -0.63 -0.31
C VAL A 165 17.01 0.72 -0.59
N SER A 166 18.07 0.65 -1.39
CA SER A 166 18.80 1.79 -1.97
C SER A 166 19.10 1.48 -3.44
N ASN A 167 19.37 2.49 -4.26
CA ASN A 167 19.66 2.29 -5.68
C ASN A 167 20.84 1.34 -5.91
N ASP A 168 21.86 1.45 -5.08
CA ASP A 168 23.12 0.69 -5.25
C ASP A 168 22.94 -0.81 -4.93
N GLU A 169 22.11 -1.14 -3.95
CA GLU A 169 21.93 -2.52 -3.51
C GLU A 169 20.73 -3.21 -4.20
N ALA A 170 19.61 -2.48 -4.32
CA ALA A 170 18.38 -3.06 -4.85
C ALA A 170 18.37 -3.12 -6.38
N GLY A 171 18.93 -2.14 -7.07
CA GLY A 171 18.91 -2.04 -8.52
C GLY A 171 19.35 -3.32 -9.23
N PRO A 172 20.53 -3.89 -8.94
CA PRO A 172 20.99 -5.14 -9.54
C PRO A 172 20.05 -6.33 -9.28
N ASN A 173 19.37 -6.35 -8.12
CA ASN A 173 18.50 -7.44 -7.71
C ASN A 173 17.11 -7.41 -8.35
N ILE A 174 16.72 -6.28 -8.95
CA ILE A 174 15.42 -6.11 -9.60
C ILE A 174 15.49 -6.03 -11.12
N SER A 175 16.69 -5.97 -11.69
CA SER A 175 16.91 -5.75 -13.14
C SER A 175 16.18 -6.76 -14.04
N ASN A 176 15.96 -7.98 -13.57
CA ASN A 176 15.26 -9.03 -14.28
C ASN A 176 13.77 -9.13 -13.95
N SER A 177 13.25 -8.25 -13.08
CA SER A 177 11.86 -8.27 -12.69
C SER A 177 11.03 -7.32 -13.56
N GLU A 178 9.83 -7.75 -13.95
CA GLU A 178 8.91 -6.93 -14.74
C GLU A 178 8.00 -6.08 -13.86
N LEU A 179 7.72 -6.55 -12.66
CA LEU A 179 6.76 -5.99 -11.71
C LEU A 179 7.41 -5.75 -10.37
N ALA A 180 6.94 -4.73 -9.68
CA ALA A 180 7.30 -4.45 -8.29
C ALA A 180 6.05 -4.37 -7.43
N ILE A 181 6.11 -4.95 -6.24
CA ILE A 181 5.06 -4.82 -5.24
C ILE A 181 5.66 -4.42 -3.90
N GLY A 182 4.96 -3.53 -3.19
CA GLY A 182 5.25 -3.18 -1.81
C GLY A 182 3.95 -3.18 -1.01
N LEU A 183 3.82 -4.13 -0.10
CA LEU A 183 2.67 -4.20 0.81
C LEU A 183 3.08 -3.65 2.17
N HIS A 184 2.42 -2.58 2.62
CA HIS A 184 2.79 -1.82 3.82
C HIS A 184 4.15 -1.08 3.73
N THR A 185 4.60 -0.76 2.53
CA THR A 185 5.75 0.13 2.34
C THR A 185 5.31 1.56 2.62
N CYS A 186 5.78 2.14 3.72
CA CYS A 186 5.30 3.42 4.23
C CYS A 186 6.43 4.44 4.34
N GLY A 187 6.08 5.74 4.23
CA GLY A 187 7.02 6.83 4.37
C GLY A 187 8.09 6.84 3.29
N ASN A 188 9.32 7.14 3.67
CA ASN A 188 10.45 7.22 2.75
C ASN A 188 10.71 5.91 2.01
N PHE A 189 10.40 4.78 2.62
CA PHE A 189 10.54 3.47 1.97
C PHE A 189 9.73 3.36 0.67
N ALA A 190 8.48 3.86 0.66
CA ALA A 190 7.70 3.91 -0.58
C ALA A 190 8.34 4.80 -1.64
N THR A 191 8.84 5.97 -1.23
CA THR A 191 9.51 6.91 -2.14
C THR A 191 10.75 6.29 -2.76
N ASP A 192 11.57 5.62 -1.97
CA ASP A 192 12.79 4.96 -2.43
C ASP A 192 12.46 3.79 -3.36
N MET A 193 11.46 2.97 -3.01
CA MET A 193 10.93 1.93 -3.90
C MET A 193 10.52 2.50 -5.27
N PHE A 194 9.75 3.60 -5.30
CA PHE A 194 9.34 4.21 -6.57
C PHE A 194 10.53 4.71 -7.39
N ARG A 195 11.50 5.39 -6.76
CA ARG A 195 12.72 5.86 -7.43
C ARG A 195 13.48 4.72 -8.08
N ILE A 196 13.78 3.68 -7.29
CA ILE A 196 14.52 2.51 -7.76
C ILE A 196 13.78 1.83 -8.92
N CYS A 197 12.48 1.65 -8.82
CA CYS A 197 11.68 1.03 -9.88
C CYS A 197 11.65 1.86 -11.16
N ILE A 198 11.58 3.19 -11.06
CA ILE A 198 11.59 4.10 -12.21
C ILE A 198 12.97 4.07 -12.87
N ASP A 199 14.05 4.17 -12.12
CA ASP A 199 15.43 4.16 -12.60
C ASP A 199 15.75 2.84 -13.33
N ASN A 200 15.18 1.74 -12.85
CA ASN A 200 15.32 0.41 -13.46
C ASN A 200 14.23 0.07 -14.51
N ARG A 201 13.43 1.06 -14.93
CA ARG A 201 12.42 0.93 -15.99
C ARG A 201 11.41 -0.19 -15.75
N MET A 202 11.03 -0.39 -14.49
CA MET A 202 10.03 -1.38 -14.09
C MET A 202 8.71 -1.14 -14.84
N LYS A 203 8.11 -2.17 -15.41
CA LYS A 203 6.89 -2.05 -16.23
C LYS A 203 5.65 -1.70 -15.42
N LYS A 204 5.56 -2.21 -14.18
CA LYS A 204 4.42 -1.99 -13.29
C LYS A 204 4.87 -1.93 -11.84
N ILE A 205 4.38 -0.94 -11.12
CA ILE A 205 4.65 -0.75 -9.71
C ILE A 205 3.32 -0.75 -8.96
N ILE A 206 3.22 -1.57 -7.93
CA ILE A 206 2.05 -1.69 -7.07
C ILE A 206 2.49 -1.40 -5.65
N ASN A 207 1.94 -0.34 -5.06
CA ASN A 207 2.25 0.03 -3.69
C ASN A 207 0.98 0.22 -2.86
N PHE A 208 0.93 -0.47 -1.73
CA PHE A 208 -0.11 -0.30 -0.71
C PHE A 208 0.52 0.25 0.56
N GLY A 209 0.60 1.58 0.63
CA GLY A 209 1.01 2.29 1.85
C GLY A 209 -0.11 2.30 2.88
N CYS A 210 0.23 2.08 4.15
CA CYS A 210 -0.74 2.11 5.25
C CYS A 210 -0.56 3.30 6.20
N CYS A 211 0.53 4.06 6.09
CA CYS A 211 0.87 5.16 7.00
C CYS A 211 1.36 6.38 6.22
N TYR A 212 0.53 7.40 6.11
CA TYR A 212 0.88 8.66 5.44
C TYR A 212 1.74 9.58 6.34
N SER A 213 1.61 9.44 7.66
CA SER A 213 2.33 10.25 8.65
C SER A 213 3.83 9.98 8.74
N LYS A 214 4.35 8.98 8.04
CA LYS A 214 5.77 8.60 8.06
C LYS A 214 6.60 9.17 6.91
N ILE A 215 6.04 10.04 6.10
CA ILE A 215 6.78 10.77 5.05
C ILE A 215 7.50 11.93 5.74
N LYS A 216 8.83 11.96 5.68
CA LYS A 216 9.67 13.04 6.18
C LYS A 216 10.11 13.94 5.05
#